data_bc74aef2268990ecc52b3ad0eb791954
#
_entry.id   bc74aef2268990ecc52b3ad0eb791954
#
_cell.length_a   1.000
_cell.length_b   1.000
_cell.length_c   1.000
_cell.angle_alpha   90.00
_cell.angle_beta   90.00
_cell.angle_gamma   90.00
#
_symmetry.space_group_name_H-M   'P 1'
#
loop_
_entity.id
_entity.type
_entity.pdbx_description
1 polymer ?
#
loop_
_entity_poly.entity_id
_entity_poly.type
_entity_poly.pdbx_seq_one_letter_code
_entity_poly.pdbx_strand_id
1 'polypeptide(L)'
;MSDTDLSLVPDRRAFLTHGGIALGAVASGMLPGPSFAAEESAPKRFRFGFNMSTIRGQELDAAAEIEIAGQAGYECIEPWFRKLNEYVTAGGSLGDLKKRIDDHGLTVESAIGFAKWIVNDPAERAAGLEEAKRDMDMIARLGGIRIAAPPAGVPSGEVVSLDDAADRYRALLELGDSMGVVPQVEMWGGNPTIGTVEKALYVAIRSGHPKACFLGDVYHTYKGGSSFESLLLMGPQALQTYHMNDYPADPPRDTIKDADRVFPGDGIAPLTRILKNFQTVGAYPVLSLELFNPTYWAMPALECAKVGLEKMKAAVASVS
;
A
#
# COMPACT_ATOMS: atom_id res chain seq x y z
N MET A 1 9.36 13.21 -67.85
CA MET A 1 9.05 14.61 -67.58
C MET A 1 8.31 14.58 -66.28
N SER A 2 8.80 15.05 -65.17
CA SER A 2 9.94 15.89 -64.77
C SER A 2 10.36 15.54 -63.36
N ASP A 3 11.68 15.54 -63.12
CA ASP A 3 12.32 15.57 -61.81
C ASP A 3 11.84 16.73 -60.95
N THR A 4 11.79 16.53 -59.65
CA THR A 4 12.07 17.56 -58.63
C THR A 4 12.50 16.87 -57.34
N ASP A 5 13.73 16.78 -57.14
CA ASP A 5 14.69 17.49 -56.29
C ASP A 5 14.50 17.29 -54.78
N LEU A 6 15.35 16.36 -54.29
CA LEU A 6 15.67 16.11 -52.88
C LEU A 6 16.99 16.82 -52.56
N SER A 7 16.94 17.94 -51.84
CA SER A 7 18.10 18.36 -51.03
C SER A 7 17.71 19.55 -50.14
N LEU A 8 17.76 19.39 -48.86
CA LEU A 8 18.24 20.38 -47.86
C LEU A 8 18.19 19.75 -46.44
N VAL A 9 19.26 19.06 -46.11
CA VAL A 9 19.64 18.79 -44.73
C VAL A 9 20.64 19.86 -44.32
N PRO A 10 20.44 20.67 -43.30
CA PRO A 10 21.47 21.63 -42.83
C PRO A 10 22.52 20.90 -42.01
N ASP A 11 23.76 21.10 -42.43
CA ASP A 11 25.00 20.67 -41.81
C ASP A 11 25.19 21.32 -40.41
N ARG A 12 25.45 20.50 -39.40
CA ARG A 12 25.65 20.89 -37.98
C ARG A 12 27.13 21.21 -37.65
N ARG A 13 27.90 21.78 -38.57
CA ARG A 13 29.32 22.09 -38.31
C ARG A 13 29.70 23.51 -38.71
N ALA A 14 29.16 24.52 -38.03
CA ALA A 14 29.76 25.85 -38.09
C ALA A 14 29.23 26.76 -36.96
N PHE A 15 29.72 26.59 -35.72
CA PHE A 15 29.67 27.66 -34.71
C PHE A 15 30.82 27.47 -33.70
N LEU A 16 32.03 27.67 -34.17
CA LEU A 16 33.18 27.96 -33.30
C LEU A 16 34.13 28.82 -34.09
N THR A 17 34.07 30.13 -33.92
CA THR A 17 35.27 30.98 -33.85
C THR A 17 34.89 32.47 -33.65
N HIS A 18 35.67 33.11 -32.80
CA HIS A 18 35.93 34.54 -32.58
C HIS A 18 34.99 35.32 -31.64
N GLY A 19 35.60 35.69 -30.55
CA GLY A 19 35.16 36.78 -29.66
C GLY A 19 35.89 36.75 -28.31
N GLY A 20 37.17 36.94 -28.29
CA GLY A 20 37.87 37.33 -27.06
C GLY A 20 37.58 38.79 -26.75
N ILE A 21 37.57 39.16 -25.45
CA ILE A 21 38.13 40.37 -24.83
C ILE A 21 37.47 40.65 -23.47
N ALA A 22 38.36 40.96 -22.56
CA ALA A 22 38.29 41.76 -21.34
C ALA A 22 37.97 41.04 -20.01
N LEU A 23 39.05 40.79 -19.28
CA LEU A 23 39.06 40.66 -17.84
C LEU A 23 38.54 41.95 -17.17
N GLY A 24 37.43 41.83 -16.47
CA GLY A 24 37.02 42.77 -15.43
C GLY A 24 36.84 41.97 -14.14
N ALA A 25 37.83 42.10 -13.25
CA ALA A 25 37.71 41.50 -11.91
C ALA A 25 36.69 42.29 -11.10
N VAL A 26 35.50 41.75 -10.96
CA VAL A 26 34.56 42.19 -9.94
C VAL A 26 34.53 41.11 -8.85
N ALA A 27 35.10 41.45 -7.69
CA ALA A 27 35.02 40.66 -6.49
C ALA A 27 33.56 40.67 -6.01
N SER A 28 32.77 39.67 -6.46
CA SER A 28 31.46 39.43 -5.91
C SER A 28 31.63 38.56 -4.68
N GLY A 29 31.40 39.17 -3.52
CA GLY A 29 31.26 38.42 -2.27
C GLY A 29 30.13 37.40 -2.42
N MET A 30 30.47 36.11 -2.52
CA MET A 30 29.54 35.01 -2.40
C MET A 30 29.04 34.98 -0.97
N LEU A 31 27.80 35.45 -0.76
CA LEU A 31 27.03 35.06 0.44
C LEU A 31 26.89 33.57 0.42
N PRO A 32 27.15 32.85 1.52
CA PRO A 32 26.87 31.43 1.58
C PRO A 32 25.35 31.25 1.38
N GLY A 33 24.98 30.59 0.29
CA GLY A 33 23.60 30.14 0.07
C GLY A 33 23.18 29.21 1.21
N PRO A 34 21.87 29.11 1.50
CA PRO A 34 21.41 28.20 2.52
C PRO A 34 21.89 26.77 2.16
N SER A 35 22.74 26.24 3.02
CA SER A 35 23.10 24.82 2.99
C SER A 35 21.83 24.06 3.30
N PHE A 36 21.22 23.46 2.28
CA PHE A 36 20.26 22.39 2.49
C PHE A 36 21.07 21.21 3.05
N ALA A 37 21.13 21.14 4.40
CA ALA A 37 21.56 19.92 5.04
C ALA A 37 20.65 18.83 4.48
N ALA A 38 21.22 17.86 3.80
CA ALA A 38 20.47 16.65 3.43
C ALA A 38 19.94 16.08 4.75
N GLU A 39 18.61 16.06 4.91
CA GLU A 39 17.98 15.33 5.99
C GLU A 39 18.54 13.91 5.89
N GLU A 40 19.21 13.47 6.94
CA GLU A 40 19.76 12.14 7.03
C GLU A 40 18.57 11.18 6.93
N SER A 41 18.33 10.61 5.76
CA SER A 41 17.20 9.74 5.52
C SER A 41 17.27 8.57 6.50
N ALA A 42 16.20 8.35 7.25
CA ALA A 42 16.10 7.20 8.16
C ALA A 42 16.56 5.92 7.44
N PRO A 43 17.22 4.99 8.15
CA PRO A 43 17.77 3.79 7.52
C PRO A 43 16.65 3.05 6.78
N LYS A 44 16.90 2.71 5.52
CA LYS A 44 15.96 1.97 4.68
C LYS A 44 15.82 0.55 5.26
N ARG A 45 14.72 0.28 5.94
CA ARG A 45 14.40 -1.01 6.52
C ARG A 45 12.91 -1.31 6.43
N PHE A 46 12.57 -2.57 6.43
CA PHE A 46 11.19 -2.99 6.62
C PHE A 46 10.71 -2.63 8.03
N ARG A 47 9.46 -2.19 8.13
CA ARG A 47 8.72 -1.99 9.38
C ARG A 47 7.64 -3.05 9.49
N PHE A 48 7.28 -3.43 10.70
CA PHE A 48 6.33 -4.50 10.95
C PHE A 48 4.99 -3.93 11.41
N GLY A 49 3.97 -4.15 10.58
CA GLY A 49 2.60 -3.78 10.82
C GLY A 49 1.74 -4.97 11.26
N PHE A 50 0.67 -4.68 11.97
CA PHE A 50 -0.32 -5.65 12.41
C PHE A 50 -1.70 -5.30 11.88
N ASN A 51 -2.20 -6.12 10.95
CA ASN A 51 -3.57 -6.03 10.48
C ASN A 51 -4.48 -6.77 11.45
N MET A 52 -5.51 -6.09 11.94
CA MET A 52 -6.39 -6.59 13.00
C MET A 52 -7.26 -7.78 12.57
N SER A 53 -7.30 -8.13 11.27
CA SER A 53 -7.90 -9.38 10.79
C SER A 53 -7.28 -10.61 11.46
N THR A 54 -5.98 -10.54 11.77
CA THR A 54 -5.19 -11.64 12.34
C THR A 54 -5.73 -12.12 13.70
N ILE A 55 -6.36 -11.21 14.45
CA ILE A 55 -6.99 -11.50 15.75
C ILE A 55 -8.50 -11.22 15.75
N ARG A 56 -9.14 -11.16 14.59
CA ARG A 56 -10.58 -10.84 14.49
C ARG A 56 -11.47 -11.84 15.20
N GLY A 57 -11.08 -13.10 15.22
CA GLY A 57 -11.86 -14.18 15.85
C GLY A 57 -11.90 -14.13 17.39
N GLN A 58 -11.00 -13.38 18.01
CA GLN A 58 -10.99 -13.15 19.46
C GLN A 58 -12.01 -12.07 19.89
N GLU A 59 -12.70 -11.45 18.93
CA GLU A 59 -13.82 -10.49 19.13
C GLU A 59 -13.49 -9.32 20.08
N LEU A 60 -12.24 -8.86 20.06
CA LEU A 60 -11.78 -7.73 20.86
C LEU A 60 -12.37 -6.42 20.33
N ASP A 61 -12.48 -5.40 21.18
CA ASP A 61 -12.74 -4.03 20.73
C ASP A 61 -11.47 -3.36 20.19
N ALA A 62 -11.64 -2.22 19.51
CA ALA A 62 -10.52 -1.52 18.89
C ALA A 62 -9.43 -1.09 19.90
N ALA A 63 -9.80 -0.76 21.15
CA ALA A 63 -8.83 -0.39 22.17
C ALA A 63 -7.98 -1.60 22.57
N ALA A 64 -8.60 -2.76 22.79
CA ALA A 64 -7.89 -3.99 23.13
C ALA A 64 -7.01 -4.48 21.96
N GLU A 65 -7.45 -4.35 20.71
CA GLU A 65 -6.64 -4.68 19.53
C GLU A 65 -5.35 -3.83 19.47
N ILE A 66 -5.43 -2.52 19.77
CA ILE A 66 -4.27 -1.62 19.85
C ILE A 66 -3.32 -2.03 20.98
N GLU A 67 -3.86 -2.35 22.17
CA GLU A 67 -3.05 -2.83 23.30
C GLU A 67 -2.27 -4.12 22.94
N ILE A 68 -2.93 -5.07 22.27
CA ILE A 68 -2.29 -6.32 21.84
C ILE A 68 -1.15 -6.03 20.86
N ALA A 69 -1.36 -5.17 19.87
CA ALA A 69 -0.33 -4.82 18.90
C ALA A 69 0.90 -4.18 19.57
N GLY A 70 0.67 -3.24 20.48
CA GLY A 70 1.73 -2.57 21.26
C GLY A 70 2.49 -3.53 22.15
N GLN A 71 1.78 -4.37 22.94
CA GLN A 71 2.40 -5.37 23.81
C GLN A 71 3.15 -6.47 23.06
N ALA A 72 2.75 -6.77 21.83
CA ALA A 72 3.46 -7.71 20.97
C ALA A 72 4.75 -7.11 20.39
N GLY A 73 4.86 -5.77 20.32
CA GLY A 73 6.03 -5.06 19.84
C GLY A 73 6.01 -4.74 18.34
N TYR A 74 4.82 -4.60 17.76
CA TYR A 74 4.67 -4.07 16.40
C TYR A 74 5.01 -2.58 16.36
N GLU A 75 5.33 -2.07 15.17
CA GLU A 75 5.65 -0.67 14.93
C GLU A 75 4.46 0.10 14.34
N CYS A 76 3.59 -0.63 13.64
CA CYS A 76 2.45 -0.08 12.91
C CYS A 76 1.22 -0.96 13.07
N ILE A 77 0.06 -0.36 12.83
CA ILE A 77 -1.22 -1.08 12.80
C ILE A 77 -2.02 -0.75 11.55
N GLU A 78 -2.89 -1.69 11.17
CA GLU A 78 -3.97 -1.52 10.20
C GLU A 78 -5.30 -1.89 10.85
N PRO A 79 -6.00 -0.90 11.46
CA PRO A 79 -7.32 -1.14 12.03
C PRO A 79 -8.38 -1.32 10.94
N TRP A 80 -9.49 -1.95 11.30
CA TRP A 80 -10.65 -2.10 10.45
C TRP A 80 -11.71 -1.06 10.80
N PHE A 81 -12.24 -0.32 9.80
CA PHE A 81 -13.24 0.72 10.04
C PHE A 81 -14.49 0.19 10.76
N ARG A 82 -14.89 -1.04 10.48
CA ARG A 82 -15.99 -1.67 11.21
C ARG A 82 -15.75 -1.66 12.73
N LYS A 83 -14.55 -2.04 13.19
CA LYS A 83 -14.19 -2.07 14.60
C LYS A 83 -14.08 -0.67 15.22
N LEU A 84 -13.53 0.28 14.47
CA LEU A 84 -13.49 1.68 14.88
C LEU A 84 -14.90 2.27 15.05
N ASN A 85 -15.80 2.00 14.11
CA ASN A 85 -17.21 2.43 14.16
C ASN A 85 -17.97 1.78 15.32
N GLU A 86 -17.78 0.46 15.55
CA GLU A 86 -18.35 -0.25 16.69
C GLU A 86 -17.90 0.39 18.01
N TYR A 87 -16.61 0.69 18.16
CA TYR A 87 -16.05 1.32 19.36
C TYR A 87 -16.64 2.72 19.63
N VAL A 88 -16.71 3.56 18.60
CA VAL A 88 -17.30 4.90 18.73
C VAL A 88 -18.81 4.82 19.04
N THR A 89 -19.53 3.91 18.40
CA THR A 89 -20.97 3.69 18.64
C THR A 89 -21.23 3.21 20.07
N ALA A 90 -20.31 2.45 20.64
CA ALA A 90 -20.38 1.98 22.02
C ALA A 90 -20.02 3.08 23.07
N GLY A 91 -19.72 4.31 22.61
CA GLY A 91 -19.41 5.45 23.47
C GLY A 91 -17.91 5.73 23.65
N GLY A 92 -17.05 4.98 22.98
CA GLY A 92 -15.61 5.26 22.91
C GLY A 92 -15.29 6.49 22.07
N SER A 93 -14.08 7.02 22.18
CA SER A 93 -13.65 8.17 21.39
C SER A 93 -12.41 7.87 20.55
N LEU A 94 -12.33 8.48 19.37
CA LEU A 94 -11.12 8.42 18.54
C LEU A 94 -9.92 9.06 19.25
N GLY A 95 -10.13 10.05 20.11
CA GLY A 95 -9.06 10.66 20.91
C GLY A 95 -8.46 9.69 21.91
N ASP A 96 -9.27 8.81 22.53
CA ASP A 96 -8.76 7.74 23.40
C ASP A 96 -7.96 6.71 22.61
N LEU A 97 -8.44 6.26 21.46
CA LEU A 97 -7.70 5.36 20.58
C LEU A 97 -6.38 5.97 20.12
N LYS A 98 -6.39 7.24 19.71
CA LYS A 98 -5.16 7.95 19.31
C LYS A 98 -4.15 8.00 20.43
N LYS A 99 -4.60 8.31 21.65
CA LYS A 99 -3.73 8.31 22.82
C LYS A 99 -3.09 6.93 23.08
N ARG A 100 -3.87 5.85 22.97
CA ARG A 100 -3.34 4.48 23.13
C ARG A 100 -2.31 4.13 22.06
N ILE A 101 -2.57 4.51 20.81
CA ILE A 101 -1.63 4.35 19.69
C ILE A 101 -0.32 5.05 20.02
N ASP A 102 -0.37 6.30 20.49
CA ASP A 102 0.81 7.08 20.87
C ASP A 102 1.54 6.52 22.08
N ASP A 103 0.81 6.13 23.12
CA ASP A 103 1.37 5.54 24.35
C ASP A 103 2.18 4.26 24.06
N HIS A 104 1.79 3.50 23.02
CA HIS A 104 2.53 2.32 22.56
C HIS A 104 3.60 2.61 21.50
N GLY A 105 3.76 3.86 21.07
CA GLY A 105 4.68 4.24 20.01
C GLY A 105 4.29 3.66 18.62
N LEU A 106 3.02 3.31 18.44
CA LEU A 106 2.50 2.77 17.19
C LEU A 106 2.22 3.89 16.18
N THR A 107 2.29 3.55 14.90
CA THR A 107 1.76 4.40 13.81
C THR A 107 0.62 3.69 13.09
N VAL A 108 -0.31 4.46 12.52
CA VAL A 108 -1.35 3.92 11.65
C VAL A 108 -0.87 4.08 10.20
N GLU A 109 -0.49 2.99 9.56
CA GLU A 109 0.07 3.06 8.20
C GLU A 109 -1.01 2.95 7.13
N SER A 110 -2.04 2.16 7.38
CA SER A 110 -3.19 1.97 6.53
C SER A 110 -4.38 1.55 7.38
N ALA A 111 -5.56 1.48 6.81
CA ALA A 111 -6.76 0.94 7.44
C ALA A 111 -7.61 0.18 6.43
N ILE A 112 -8.36 -0.81 6.91
CA ILE A 112 -9.15 -1.70 6.05
C ILE A 112 -10.62 -1.28 6.06
N GLY A 113 -11.11 -0.95 4.87
CA GLY A 113 -12.49 -0.59 4.59
C GLY A 113 -12.96 -1.14 3.25
N PHE A 114 -14.27 -1.07 3.03
CA PHE A 114 -14.90 -1.69 1.87
C PHE A 114 -15.84 -0.72 1.15
N ALA A 115 -15.49 0.57 1.15
CA ALA A 115 -16.23 1.59 0.43
C ALA A 115 -16.38 1.23 -1.04
N LYS A 116 -17.61 1.30 -1.56
CA LYS A 116 -17.97 0.87 -2.91
C LYS A 116 -17.55 1.86 -3.99
N TRP A 117 -16.28 2.24 -4.03
CA TRP A 117 -15.75 3.26 -4.95
C TRP A 117 -15.77 2.82 -6.42
N ILE A 118 -15.72 1.50 -6.68
CA ILE A 118 -15.48 0.92 -8.01
C ILE A 118 -16.77 0.48 -8.73
N VAL A 119 -17.89 0.31 -8.04
CA VAL A 119 -19.13 -0.31 -8.58
C VAL A 119 -19.70 0.45 -9.78
N ASN A 120 -20.42 -0.27 -10.67
CA ASN A 120 -21.01 0.32 -11.87
C ASN A 120 -22.18 1.23 -11.56
N ASP A 121 -23.03 0.92 -10.58
CA ASP A 121 -24.16 1.77 -10.20
C ASP A 121 -23.66 3.13 -9.67
N PRO A 122 -24.08 4.26 -10.30
CA PRO A 122 -23.57 5.57 -9.93
C PRO A 122 -24.08 6.05 -8.56
N ALA A 123 -25.26 5.60 -8.12
CA ALA A 123 -25.78 5.99 -6.80
C ALA A 123 -25.07 5.24 -5.68
N GLU A 124 -24.84 3.93 -5.84
CA GLU A 124 -24.03 3.15 -4.90
C GLU A 124 -22.59 3.66 -4.84
N ARG A 125 -22.02 4.03 -5.99
CA ARG A 125 -20.66 4.59 -6.04
C ARG A 125 -20.58 5.96 -5.33
N ALA A 126 -21.57 6.83 -5.52
CA ALA A 126 -21.63 8.10 -4.80
C ALA A 126 -21.73 7.89 -3.28
N ALA A 127 -22.55 6.94 -2.83
CA ALA A 127 -22.66 6.56 -1.43
C ALA A 127 -21.33 5.97 -0.90
N GLY A 128 -20.62 5.17 -1.74
CA GLY A 128 -19.30 4.64 -1.43
C GLY A 128 -18.23 5.73 -1.27
N LEU A 129 -18.25 6.78 -2.09
CA LEU A 129 -17.33 7.91 -1.92
C LEU A 129 -17.60 8.69 -0.62
N GLU A 130 -18.88 8.86 -0.23
CA GLU A 130 -19.21 9.45 1.06
C GLU A 130 -18.80 8.55 2.25
N GLU A 131 -18.86 7.22 2.09
CA GLU A 131 -18.31 6.29 3.07
C GLU A 131 -16.79 6.44 3.16
N ALA A 132 -16.07 6.41 2.03
CA ALA A 132 -14.63 6.62 1.99
C ALA A 132 -14.21 7.94 2.64
N LYS A 133 -14.98 9.01 2.44
CA LYS A 133 -14.73 10.31 3.07
C LYS A 133 -14.81 10.24 4.60
N ARG A 134 -15.83 9.57 5.14
CA ARG A 134 -15.96 9.36 6.59
C ARG A 134 -14.81 8.50 7.14
N ASP A 135 -14.44 7.45 6.43
CA ASP A 135 -13.34 6.57 6.78
C ASP A 135 -12.00 7.32 6.78
N MET A 136 -11.75 8.14 5.76
CA MET A 136 -10.56 9.00 5.69
C MET A 136 -10.50 10.02 6.83
N ASP A 137 -11.63 10.67 7.19
CA ASP A 137 -11.68 11.57 8.36
C ASP A 137 -11.32 10.83 9.65
N MET A 138 -11.91 9.65 9.84
CA MET A 138 -11.67 8.83 11.02
C MET A 138 -10.18 8.45 11.13
N ILE A 139 -9.59 7.96 10.05
CA ILE A 139 -8.20 7.51 10.08
C ILE A 139 -7.21 8.67 10.18
N ALA A 140 -7.47 9.82 9.56
CA ALA A 140 -6.66 11.03 9.71
C ALA A 140 -6.62 11.51 11.17
N ARG A 141 -7.75 11.42 11.88
CA ARG A 141 -7.83 11.75 13.32
C ARG A 141 -7.05 10.78 14.21
N LEU A 142 -6.81 9.56 13.76
CA LEU A 142 -5.91 8.60 14.40
C LEU A 142 -4.44 8.75 13.98
N GLY A 143 -4.14 9.72 13.09
CA GLY A 143 -2.80 9.94 12.55
C GLY A 143 -2.46 9.02 11.38
N GLY A 144 -3.46 8.34 10.82
CA GLY A 144 -3.28 7.46 9.66
C GLY A 144 -3.19 8.25 8.34
N ILE A 145 -2.46 7.70 7.41
CA ILE A 145 -2.11 8.38 6.14
C ILE A 145 -2.55 7.62 4.90
N ARG A 146 -3.04 6.39 5.04
CA ARG A 146 -3.50 5.53 3.94
C ARG A 146 -4.74 4.73 4.32
N ILE A 147 -5.46 4.29 3.30
CA ILE A 147 -6.55 3.30 3.42
C ILE A 147 -6.46 2.29 2.28
N ALA A 148 -6.94 1.09 2.51
CA ALA A 148 -7.17 0.11 1.45
C ALA A 148 -8.31 0.57 0.51
N ALA A 149 -8.17 0.31 -0.78
CA ALA A 149 -9.18 0.55 -1.79
C ALA A 149 -9.41 -0.75 -2.60
N PRO A 150 -10.04 -1.76 -2.00
CA PRO A 150 -10.33 -3.02 -2.66
C PRO A 150 -11.44 -2.89 -3.71
N PRO A 151 -11.57 -3.86 -4.63
CA PRO A 151 -12.69 -3.92 -5.58
C PRO A 151 -13.97 -4.42 -4.93
N ALA A 152 -14.36 -3.79 -3.80
CA ALA A 152 -15.49 -4.20 -2.99
C ALA A 152 -16.84 -3.80 -3.63
N GLY A 153 -17.88 -4.61 -3.35
CA GLY A 153 -19.26 -4.29 -3.70
C GLY A 153 -19.66 -4.55 -5.15
N VAL A 154 -18.73 -4.97 -6.02
CA VAL A 154 -19.09 -5.36 -7.39
C VAL A 154 -19.92 -6.64 -7.33
N PRO A 155 -21.18 -6.64 -7.87
CA PRO A 155 -22.02 -7.82 -7.84
C PRO A 155 -21.39 -9.04 -8.53
N SER A 156 -21.75 -10.24 -8.06
CA SER A 156 -21.27 -11.47 -8.67
C SER A 156 -21.68 -11.55 -10.14
N GLY A 157 -20.73 -11.85 -11.01
CA GLY A 157 -20.93 -11.91 -12.45
C GLY A 157 -20.79 -10.58 -13.19
N GLU A 158 -20.65 -9.47 -12.46
CA GLU A 158 -20.27 -8.18 -13.05
C GLU A 158 -18.77 -8.01 -13.14
N VAL A 159 -18.35 -7.27 -14.16
CA VAL A 159 -16.96 -6.83 -14.35
C VAL A 159 -16.98 -5.33 -14.60
N VAL A 160 -16.12 -4.61 -13.92
CA VAL A 160 -15.86 -3.20 -14.22
C VAL A 160 -14.73 -3.13 -15.25
N SER A 161 -14.87 -2.28 -16.29
CA SER A 161 -13.75 -2.07 -17.20
C SER A 161 -12.56 -1.47 -16.46
N LEU A 162 -11.34 -1.82 -16.85
CA LEU A 162 -10.14 -1.29 -16.18
C LEU A 162 -9.98 0.23 -16.37
N ASP A 163 -10.47 0.78 -17.50
CA ASP A 163 -10.49 2.22 -17.73
C ASP A 163 -11.47 2.91 -16.77
N ASP A 164 -12.70 2.38 -16.62
CA ASP A 164 -13.66 2.90 -15.64
C ASP A 164 -13.12 2.78 -14.21
N ALA A 165 -12.48 1.66 -13.87
CA ALA A 165 -11.85 1.48 -12.57
C ALA A 165 -10.75 2.51 -12.32
N ALA A 166 -9.94 2.83 -13.34
CA ALA A 166 -8.88 3.83 -13.25
C ALA A 166 -9.43 5.26 -13.05
N ASP A 167 -10.48 5.62 -13.77
CA ASP A 167 -11.13 6.94 -13.63
C ASP A 167 -11.79 7.08 -12.25
N ARG A 168 -12.42 6.00 -11.74
CA ARG A 168 -13.01 5.95 -10.40
C ARG A 168 -11.94 5.98 -9.30
N TYR A 169 -10.82 5.30 -9.51
CA TYR A 169 -9.68 5.35 -8.58
C TYR A 169 -9.06 6.74 -8.54
N ARG A 170 -8.96 7.42 -9.69
CA ARG A 170 -8.54 8.82 -9.74
C ARG A 170 -9.44 9.72 -8.88
N ALA A 171 -10.77 9.61 -9.02
CA ALA A 171 -11.70 10.37 -8.21
C ALA A 171 -11.55 10.09 -6.71
N LEU A 172 -11.28 8.83 -6.33
CA LEU A 172 -11.01 8.45 -4.94
C LEU A 172 -9.69 9.05 -4.43
N LEU A 173 -8.65 9.10 -5.27
CA LEU A 173 -7.36 9.74 -4.95
C LEU A 173 -7.50 11.27 -4.79
N GLU A 174 -8.30 11.92 -5.64
CA GLU A 174 -8.62 13.36 -5.53
C GLU A 174 -9.39 13.66 -4.23
N LEU A 175 -10.32 12.79 -3.83
CA LEU A 175 -10.94 12.86 -2.50
C LEU A 175 -9.88 12.70 -1.40
N GLY A 176 -9.00 11.71 -1.53
CA GLY A 176 -7.90 11.47 -0.59
C GLY A 176 -6.97 12.68 -0.43
N ASP A 177 -6.69 13.41 -1.51
CA ASP A 177 -5.90 14.65 -1.46
C ASP A 177 -6.54 15.71 -0.56
N SER A 178 -7.87 15.83 -0.63
CA SER A 178 -8.62 16.79 0.21
C SER A 178 -8.65 16.39 1.69
N MET A 179 -8.43 15.09 1.99
CA MET A 179 -8.50 14.52 3.33
C MET A 179 -7.11 14.26 3.94
N GLY A 180 -6.04 14.39 3.15
CA GLY A 180 -4.67 14.05 3.58
C GLY A 180 -4.42 12.55 3.73
N VAL A 181 -5.25 11.69 3.11
CA VAL A 181 -5.19 10.23 3.20
C VAL A 181 -5.11 9.63 1.79
N VAL A 182 -4.20 8.69 1.57
CA VAL A 182 -3.99 8.07 0.26
C VAL A 182 -4.70 6.72 0.19
N PRO A 183 -5.71 6.54 -0.66
CA PRO A 183 -6.25 5.22 -0.95
C PRO A 183 -5.26 4.41 -1.79
N GLN A 184 -4.97 3.19 -1.37
CA GLN A 184 -4.10 2.25 -2.08
C GLN A 184 -4.96 1.25 -2.85
N VAL A 185 -4.81 1.16 -4.17
CA VAL A 185 -5.56 0.16 -4.93
C VAL A 185 -5.15 -1.24 -4.49
N GLU A 186 -6.11 -1.98 -3.98
CA GLU A 186 -5.89 -3.34 -3.48
C GLU A 186 -6.32 -4.37 -4.52
N MET A 187 -5.52 -5.42 -4.64
CA MET A 187 -5.81 -6.55 -5.51
C MET A 187 -6.35 -7.72 -4.69
N TRP A 188 -7.49 -8.27 -5.11
CA TRP A 188 -8.04 -9.51 -4.55
C TRP A 188 -7.92 -10.65 -5.54
N GLY A 189 -7.04 -11.60 -5.28
CA GLY A 189 -6.84 -12.77 -6.12
C GLY A 189 -8.15 -13.51 -6.39
N GLY A 190 -8.49 -13.68 -7.68
CA GLY A 190 -9.76 -14.25 -8.11
C GLY A 190 -10.89 -13.24 -8.34
N ASN A 191 -10.71 -11.95 -8.02
CA ASN A 191 -11.68 -10.92 -8.39
C ASN A 191 -11.68 -10.70 -9.92
N PRO A 192 -12.85 -10.64 -10.57
CA PRO A 192 -12.91 -10.52 -12.03
C PRO A 192 -12.36 -9.18 -12.56
N THR A 193 -12.47 -8.10 -11.78
CA THR A 193 -11.99 -6.77 -12.16
C THR A 193 -10.52 -6.55 -11.79
N ILE A 194 -10.18 -6.56 -10.50
CA ILE A 194 -8.81 -6.32 -10.00
C ILE A 194 -8.30 -7.61 -9.31
N GLY A 195 -8.18 -8.69 -10.07
CA GLY A 195 -7.79 -10.01 -9.55
C GLY A 195 -6.34 -10.38 -9.79
N THR A 196 -5.54 -9.54 -10.43
CA THR A 196 -4.12 -9.76 -10.69
C THR A 196 -3.32 -8.49 -10.46
N VAL A 197 -2.02 -8.62 -10.20
CA VAL A 197 -1.10 -7.48 -10.04
C VAL A 197 -1.12 -6.58 -11.27
N GLU A 198 -1.14 -7.17 -12.46
CA GLU A 198 -1.12 -6.43 -13.73
C GLU A 198 -2.36 -5.54 -13.88
N LYS A 199 -3.54 -6.03 -13.47
CA LYS A 199 -4.78 -5.25 -13.49
C LYS A 199 -4.76 -4.12 -12.47
N ALA A 200 -4.29 -4.37 -11.25
CA ALA A 200 -4.15 -3.35 -10.21
C ALA A 200 -3.18 -2.24 -10.65
N LEU A 201 -2.02 -2.62 -11.21
CA LEU A 201 -1.06 -1.66 -11.75
C LEU A 201 -1.60 -0.88 -12.95
N TYR A 202 -2.37 -1.53 -13.84
CA TYR A 202 -3.04 -0.81 -14.91
C TYR A 202 -3.94 0.29 -14.36
N VAL A 203 -4.79 -0.02 -13.38
CA VAL A 203 -5.68 0.95 -12.71
C VAL A 203 -4.88 2.08 -12.07
N ALA A 204 -3.82 1.76 -11.33
CA ALA A 204 -2.96 2.75 -10.67
C ALA A 204 -2.29 3.68 -11.70
N ILE A 205 -1.66 3.13 -12.73
CA ILE A 205 -0.94 3.88 -13.76
C ILE A 205 -1.93 4.71 -14.60
N ARG A 206 -3.03 4.12 -15.04
CA ARG A 206 -4.02 4.75 -15.91
C ARG A 206 -4.80 5.87 -15.21
N SER A 207 -4.91 5.83 -13.87
CA SER A 207 -5.49 6.92 -13.09
C SER A 207 -4.75 8.25 -13.30
N GLY A 208 -3.46 8.19 -13.64
CA GLY A 208 -2.63 9.37 -13.89
C GLY A 208 -2.41 10.26 -12.65
N HIS A 209 -2.71 9.77 -11.47
CA HIS A 209 -2.57 10.52 -10.23
C HIS A 209 -1.18 10.31 -9.59
N PRO A 210 -0.49 11.37 -9.13
CA PRO A 210 0.90 11.27 -8.63
C PRO A 210 1.03 10.44 -7.34
N LYS A 211 -0.05 10.29 -6.56
CA LYS A 211 -0.06 9.48 -5.33
C LYS A 211 -0.60 8.07 -5.54
N ALA A 212 -0.90 7.66 -6.79
CA ALA A 212 -1.38 6.31 -7.06
C ALA A 212 -0.36 5.28 -6.56
N CYS A 213 -0.83 4.29 -5.81
CA CYS A 213 -0.02 3.23 -5.23
C CYS A 213 -0.81 1.93 -5.12
N PHE A 214 -0.09 0.86 -4.88
CA PHE A 214 -0.59 -0.51 -4.87
C PHE A 214 -0.50 -1.09 -3.45
N LEU A 215 -1.58 -1.65 -2.97
CA LEU A 215 -1.61 -2.50 -1.78
C LEU A 215 -1.53 -3.96 -2.25
N GLY A 216 -0.35 -4.52 -2.13
CA GLY A 216 -0.09 -5.91 -2.51
C GLY A 216 -0.22 -6.86 -1.34
N ASP A 217 -0.30 -8.15 -1.66
CA ASP A 217 -0.50 -9.22 -0.71
C ASP A 217 0.14 -10.51 -1.25
N VAL A 218 0.81 -11.27 -0.39
CA VAL A 218 1.48 -12.53 -0.76
C VAL A 218 0.45 -13.56 -1.26
N TYR A 219 -0.60 -13.80 -0.47
CA TYR A 219 -1.64 -14.76 -0.82
C TYR A 219 -2.42 -14.35 -2.08
N HIS A 220 -2.85 -13.08 -2.14
CA HIS A 220 -3.61 -12.62 -3.30
C HIS A 220 -2.79 -12.63 -4.58
N THR A 221 -1.48 -12.32 -4.53
CA THR A 221 -0.59 -12.46 -5.69
C THR A 221 -0.56 -13.90 -6.19
N TYR A 222 -0.41 -14.88 -5.27
CA TYR A 222 -0.47 -16.29 -5.61
C TYR A 222 -1.85 -16.70 -6.12
N LYS A 223 -2.92 -16.37 -5.39
CA LYS A 223 -4.31 -16.71 -5.74
C LYS A 223 -4.71 -16.16 -7.10
N GLY A 224 -4.30 -14.93 -7.43
CA GLY A 224 -4.54 -14.30 -8.73
C GLY A 224 -3.69 -14.85 -9.86
N GLY A 225 -2.65 -15.64 -9.56
CA GLY A 225 -1.76 -16.23 -10.56
C GLY A 225 -0.72 -15.27 -11.13
N SER A 226 -0.50 -14.12 -10.51
CA SER A 226 0.56 -13.19 -10.89
C SER A 226 1.94 -13.68 -10.43
N SER A 227 2.98 -13.30 -11.18
CA SER A 227 4.35 -13.56 -10.77
C SER A 227 4.81 -12.55 -9.73
N PHE A 228 5.53 -13.01 -8.69
CA PHE A 228 6.22 -12.12 -7.75
C PHE A 228 7.35 -11.30 -8.39
N GLU A 229 7.78 -11.64 -9.60
CA GLU A 229 8.72 -10.82 -10.39
C GLU A 229 8.10 -9.49 -10.85
N SER A 230 6.76 -9.38 -10.86
CA SER A 230 6.08 -8.12 -11.13
C SER A 230 6.49 -6.99 -10.17
N LEU A 231 6.92 -7.33 -8.94
CA LEU A 231 7.44 -6.38 -7.96
C LEU A 231 8.68 -5.63 -8.46
N LEU A 232 9.49 -6.25 -9.32
CA LEU A 232 10.67 -5.62 -9.92
C LEU A 232 10.34 -4.47 -10.90
N LEU A 233 9.09 -4.37 -11.33
CA LEU A 233 8.60 -3.29 -12.18
C LEU A 233 8.06 -2.09 -11.39
N MET A 234 8.03 -2.19 -10.04
CA MET A 234 7.48 -1.16 -9.16
C MET A 234 8.61 -0.43 -8.43
N GLY A 235 8.42 0.88 -8.21
CA GLY A 235 9.31 1.67 -7.36
C GLY A 235 8.76 1.87 -5.94
N PRO A 236 9.53 2.53 -5.06
CA PRO A 236 9.10 2.82 -3.68
C PRO A 236 7.76 3.57 -3.59
N GLN A 237 7.45 4.42 -4.59
CA GLN A 237 6.18 5.16 -4.62
C GLN A 237 4.97 4.23 -4.75
N ALA A 238 5.10 3.14 -5.49
CA ALA A 238 4.01 2.18 -5.67
C ALA A 238 3.85 1.21 -4.49
N LEU A 239 4.90 0.97 -3.72
CA LEU A 239 4.99 -0.05 -2.68
C LEU A 239 5.13 0.60 -1.30
N GLN A 240 4.00 0.93 -0.68
CA GLN A 240 3.94 1.62 0.61
C GLN A 240 3.61 0.67 1.77
N THR A 241 2.60 -0.17 1.59
CA THR A 241 2.18 -1.23 2.50
C THR A 241 2.06 -2.53 1.70
N TYR A 242 2.40 -3.65 2.32
CA TYR A 242 2.29 -4.97 1.71
C TYR A 242 1.79 -5.97 2.75
N HIS A 243 0.69 -6.65 2.46
CA HIS A 243 0.15 -7.66 3.35
C HIS A 243 1.03 -8.89 3.35
N MET A 244 1.57 -9.19 4.52
CA MET A 244 2.47 -10.31 4.75
C MET A 244 1.71 -11.48 5.34
N ASN A 245 1.80 -12.59 4.66
CA ASN A 245 1.24 -13.88 5.03
C ASN A 245 2.00 -14.97 4.29
N ASP A 246 1.54 -16.20 4.40
CA ASP A 246 2.02 -17.33 3.61
C ASP A 246 0.82 -18.22 3.26
N TYR A 247 1.03 -19.22 2.43
CA TYR A 247 0.00 -20.16 2.00
C TYR A 247 0.56 -21.57 1.90
N PRO A 248 -0.24 -22.61 2.30
CA PRO A 248 0.18 -24.01 2.22
C PRO A 248 0.18 -24.51 0.77
N ALA A 249 0.83 -25.66 0.54
CA ALA A 249 0.77 -26.33 -0.76
C ALA A 249 -0.59 -26.96 -1.06
N ASP A 250 -1.34 -27.30 -0.03
CA ASP A 250 -2.68 -27.88 -0.07
C ASP A 250 -3.59 -27.08 0.89
N PRO A 251 -4.73 -26.56 0.42
CA PRO A 251 -5.36 -26.75 -0.90
C PRO A 251 -4.63 -26.02 -2.04
N PRO A 252 -4.77 -26.50 -3.29
CA PRO A 252 -4.15 -25.88 -4.45
C PRO A 252 -4.73 -24.49 -4.75
N ARG A 253 -3.99 -23.68 -5.52
CA ARG A 253 -4.30 -22.28 -5.83
C ARG A 253 -5.76 -22.00 -6.21
N ASP A 254 -6.38 -22.90 -6.99
CA ASP A 254 -7.73 -22.66 -7.50
C ASP A 254 -8.81 -22.77 -6.41
N THR A 255 -8.56 -23.55 -5.37
CA THR A 255 -9.51 -23.82 -4.28
C THR A 255 -9.15 -23.19 -2.95
N ILE A 256 -7.90 -22.77 -2.77
CA ILE A 256 -7.42 -22.13 -1.54
C ILE A 256 -8.26 -20.88 -1.20
N LYS A 257 -8.49 -20.66 0.09
CA LYS A 257 -9.29 -19.55 0.63
C LYS A 257 -8.47 -18.71 1.61
N ASP A 258 -8.98 -17.53 1.95
CA ASP A 258 -8.35 -16.65 2.97
C ASP A 258 -8.11 -17.34 4.31
N ALA A 259 -9.04 -18.24 4.69
CA ALA A 259 -8.93 -19.03 5.92
C ALA A 259 -7.75 -20.04 5.92
N ASP A 260 -7.17 -20.32 4.76
CA ASP A 260 -6.04 -21.23 4.62
C ASP A 260 -4.69 -20.52 4.73
N ARG A 261 -4.67 -19.18 4.80
CA ARG A 261 -3.44 -18.42 4.99
C ARG A 261 -2.77 -18.83 6.30
N VAL A 262 -1.43 -18.92 6.27
CA VAL A 262 -0.61 -19.30 7.43
C VAL A 262 0.40 -18.21 7.76
N PHE A 263 1.04 -18.31 8.93
CA PHE A 263 2.11 -17.39 9.30
C PHE A 263 3.26 -17.40 8.28
N PRO A 264 3.93 -16.26 8.05
CA PRO A 264 5.08 -16.17 7.16
C PRO A 264 6.14 -17.23 7.51
N GLY A 265 6.52 -18.04 6.52
CA GLY A 265 7.49 -19.14 6.65
C GLY A 265 6.89 -20.49 7.05
N ASP A 266 5.59 -20.60 7.29
CA ASP A 266 4.91 -21.87 7.56
C ASP A 266 4.27 -22.48 6.31
N GLY A 267 4.40 -21.79 5.16
CA GLY A 267 3.87 -22.23 3.87
C GLY A 267 4.95 -22.42 2.83
N ILE A 268 4.56 -22.20 1.56
CA ILE A 268 5.41 -22.38 0.39
C ILE A 268 5.67 -21.08 -0.39
N ALA A 269 5.25 -19.94 0.14
CA ALA A 269 5.48 -18.66 -0.52
C ALA A 269 7.00 -18.38 -0.62
N PRO A 270 7.49 -17.84 -1.75
CA PRO A 270 8.89 -17.54 -1.93
C PRO A 270 9.30 -16.24 -1.21
N LEU A 271 9.08 -16.15 0.11
CA LEU A 271 9.22 -14.92 0.91
C LEU A 271 10.59 -14.27 0.77
N THR A 272 11.67 -15.05 0.81
CA THR A 272 13.04 -14.54 0.59
C THR A 272 13.17 -13.82 -0.75
N ARG A 273 12.55 -14.36 -1.81
CA ARG A 273 12.57 -13.76 -3.14
C ARG A 273 11.74 -12.47 -3.19
N ILE A 274 10.54 -12.47 -2.60
CA ILE A 274 9.68 -11.29 -2.49
C ILE A 274 10.41 -10.15 -1.79
N LEU A 275 11.02 -10.40 -0.65
CA LEU A 275 11.76 -9.42 0.13
C LEU A 275 13.00 -8.90 -0.62
N LYS A 276 13.73 -9.77 -1.33
CA LYS A 276 14.84 -9.36 -2.20
C LYS A 276 14.38 -8.52 -3.38
N ASN A 277 13.21 -8.80 -3.97
CA ASN A 277 12.65 -7.98 -5.04
C ASN A 277 12.37 -6.56 -4.54
N PHE A 278 11.79 -6.40 -3.33
CA PHE A 278 11.62 -5.08 -2.73
C PHE A 278 12.95 -4.33 -2.56
N GLN A 279 13.96 -4.98 -1.98
CA GLN A 279 15.28 -4.38 -1.81
C GLN A 279 15.92 -3.98 -3.15
N THR A 280 15.77 -4.81 -4.18
CA THR A 280 16.32 -4.57 -5.53
C THR A 280 15.77 -3.29 -6.14
N VAL A 281 14.49 -2.99 -5.93
CA VAL A 281 13.87 -1.75 -6.43
C VAL A 281 13.94 -0.60 -5.43
N GLY A 282 14.65 -0.78 -4.32
CA GLY A 282 14.82 0.24 -3.27
C GLY A 282 13.54 0.53 -2.48
N ALA A 283 12.55 -0.36 -2.52
CA ALA A 283 11.32 -0.25 -1.75
C ALA A 283 11.45 -0.99 -0.41
N TYR A 284 10.90 -0.40 0.64
CA TYR A 284 10.83 -1.00 1.98
C TYR A 284 9.42 -0.77 2.53
N PRO A 285 8.41 -1.44 1.96
CA PRO A 285 7.04 -1.29 2.43
C PRO A 285 6.89 -1.68 3.89
N VAL A 286 5.87 -1.15 4.56
CA VAL A 286 5.42 -1.73 5.81
C VAL A 286 4.89 -3.12 5.51
N LEU A 287 5.47 -4.13 6.16
CA LEU A 287 5.02 -5.51 6.08
C LEU A 287 3.92 -5.71 7.14
N SER A 288 2.69 -5.76 6.73
CA SER A 288 1.53 -5.86 7.61
C SER A 288 1.01 -7.29 7.67
N LEU A 289 1.04 -7.92 8.85
CA LEU A 289 0.59 -9.31 9.03
C LEU A 289 -0.92 -9.39 8.87
N GLU A 290 -1.39 -10.02 7.81
CA GLU A 290 -2.81 -10.20 7.53
C GLU A 290 -3.19 -11.67 7.39
N LEU A 291 -3.95 -12.19 8.36
CA LEU A 291 -4.39 -13.58 8.41
C LEU A 291 -5.87 -13.69 8.74
N PHE A 292 -6.49 -14.76 8.23
CA PHE A 292 -7.93 -15.07 8.45
C PHE A 292 -8.12 -16.51 8.91
N ASN A 293 -7.09 -17.11 9.51
CA ASN A 293 -7.06 -18.52 9.87
C ASN A 293 -7.80 -18.81 11.19
N PRO A 294 -8.85 -19.63 11.19
CA PRO A 294 -9.59 -19.95 12.41
C PRO A 294 -8.74 -20.61 13.50
N THR A 295 -7.67 -21.32 13.15
CA THR A 295 -6.76 -21.92 14.13
C THR A 295 -6.04 -20.82 14.93
N TYR A 296 -5.65 -19.73 14.29
CA TYR A 296 -5.00 -18.59 14.95
C TYR A 296 -6.01 -17.77 15.75
N TRP A 297 -7.26 -17.71 15.31
CA TRP A 297 -8.33 -17.08 16.07
C TRP A 297 -8.68 -17.82 17.35
N ALA A 298 -8.34 -19.12 17.47
CA ALA A 298 -8.48 -19.88 18.69
C ALA A 298 -7.32 -19.69 19.69
N MET A 299 -6.23 -19.03 19.26
CA MET A 299 -5.10 -18.72 20.16
C MET A 299 -5.41 -17.52 21.05
N PRO A 300 -4.75 -17.36 22.22
CA PRO A 300 -4.72 -16.09 22.92
C PRO A 300 -4.19 -14.98 22.00
N ALA A 301 -4.89 -13.85 21.93
CA ALA A 301 -4.59 -12.78 20.96
C ALA A 301 -3.13 -12.29 21.02
N LEU A 302 -2.61 -12.07 22.22
CA LEU A 302 -1.22 -11.62 22.40
C LEU A 302 -0.19 -12.68 21.94
N GLU A 303 -0.47 -13.94 22.16
CA GLU A 303 0.39 -15.04 21.68
C GLU A 303 0.38 -15.10 20.14
N CYS A 304 -0.80 -15.07 19.54
CA CYS A 304 -0.96 -15.02 18.07
C CYS A 304 -0.17 -13.84 17.47
N ALA A 305 -0.31 -12.64 18.05
CA ALA A 305 0.39 -11.44 17.57
C ALA A 305 1.92 -11.57 17.71
N LYS A 306 2.43 -12.11 18.83
CA LYS A 306 3.87 -12.33 19.05
C LYS A 306 4.46 -13.35 18.09
N VAL A 307 3.79 -14.50 17.91
CA VAL A 307 4.25 -15.54 16.98
C VAL A 307 4.32 -14.97 15.55
N GLY A 308 3.29 -14.24 15.12
CA GLY A 308 3.27 -13.62 13.81
C GLY A 308 4.41 -12.62 13.59
N LEU A 309 4.71 -11.78 14.60
CA LEU A 309 5.83 -10.84 14.52
C LEU A 309 7.19 -11.57 14.44
N GLU A 310 7.40 -12.61 15.24
CA GLU A 310 8.62 -13.42 15.20
C GLU A 310 8.82 -14.07 13.83
N LYS A 311 7.77 -14.62 13.23
CA LYS A 311 7.79 -15.19 11.88
C LYS A 311 8.14 -14.16 10.80
N MET A 312 7.56 -12.97 10.84
CA MET A 312 7.91 -11.90 9.91
C MET A 312 9.37 -11.44 10.08
N LYS A 313 9.85 -11.28 11.33
CA LYS A 313 11.25 -10.93 11.61
C LYS A 313 12.20 -12.01 11.09
N ALA A 314 11.89 -13.28 11.27
CA ALA A 314 12.67 -14.38 10.74
C ALA A 314 12.75 -14.36 9.20
N ALA A 315 11.61 -14.10 8.53
CA ALA A 315 11.59 -13.95 7.07
C ALA A 315 12.49 -12.80 6.61
N VAL A 316 12.42 -11.63 7.25
CA VAL A 316 13.26 -10.45 6.91
C VAL A 316 14.74 -10.73 7.20
N ALA A 317 15.08 -11.42 8.29
CA ALA A 317 16.46 -11.78 8.61
C ALA A 317 17.11 -12.68 7.55
N SER A 318 16.31 -13.42 6.77
CA SER A 318 16.83 -14.25 5.67
C SER A 318 17.39 -13.47 4.47
N VAL A 319 17.17 -12.13 4.44
CA VAL A 319 17.60 -11.26 3.34
C VAL A 319 18.44 -10.05 3.80
N SER A 320 18.74 -9.98 5.10
CA SER A 320 19.55 -8.92 5.71
C SER A 320 21.03 -9.16 5.56
#